data_357dc4a52b2b7f979168fb6b929a1699
#
_entry.id   357dc4a52b2b7f979168fb6b929a1699
#
_cell.length_a   1.000
_cell.length_b   1.000
_cell.length_c   1.000
_cell.angle_alpha   90.00
_cell.angle_beta   90.00
_cell.angle_gamma   90.00
#
_symmetry.space_group_name_H-M   'P 1'
#
loop_
_entity.id
_entity.type
_entity.pdbx_description
1 polymer ?
#
loop_
_entity_poly.entity_id
_entity_poly.type
_entity_poly.pdbx_seq_one_letter_code
_entity_poly.pdbx_strand_id
1 'polypeptide(L)'
;MTFFYRFLICFLLVSCNVFSQKEQKSAFQVVPLGVKGGIDEKNLSAYLLAPTNTKDYICLDAGTVNAGIEKAIENKVFKVSTSEVLRKYIKGYLISHAHLDHVSGLIINSPADSSKTVYATNKCMELMENHYFNDQTWANFGDAGVGFPLKKYHFQTLTIDEETPITNTTMTVKAFPLSHVNPFESTAFLIKNGNDYALYLGDTGPDTVEKSDKLKALWTAVAPLVQNKQLKGIFIEVSFPNEQPDKFLFGHLTSNYLLKELHVLEELAGKDSLKGFKIIITHLKPPTKNIVKIKEQLKSQNDLGLKIIYPEQGKRFEL
;
A
#
# COMPACT_ATOMS: atom_id res chain seq x y z
N MET A 1 -66.29 -51.14 27.15
CA MET A 1 -64.93 -51.49 26.70
C MET A 1 -64.49 -50.40 25.77
N THR A 2 -63.78 -49.38 26.25
CA THR A 2 -63.35 -48.17 25.54
C THR A 2 -61.85 -48.16 25.55
N PHE A 3 -61.25 -48.34 24.36
CA PHE A 3 -59.80 -48.26 24.14
C PHE A 3 -59.36 -46.83 23.98
N PHE A 4 -58.49 -46.32 24.85
CA PHE A 4 -57.79 -45.03 24.74
C PHE A 4 -56.50 -45.26 23.99
N TYR A 5 -56.38 -44.65 22.78
CA TYR A 5 -55.11 -44.50 22.04
C TYR A 5 -54.39 -43.24 22.56
N ARG A 6 -53.23 -43.43 23.17
CA ARG A 6 -52.30 -42.36 23.48
C ARG A 6 -51.36 -42.16 22.27
N PHE A 7 -51.54 -40.98 21.59
CA PHE A 7 -50.55 -40.52 20.60
C PHE A 7 -49.39 -39.88 21.35
N LEU A 8 -48.18 -40.45 21.16
CA LEU A 8 -46.91 -39.93 21.69
C LEU A 8 -46.31 -39.05 20.56
N ILE A 9 -46.39 -37.71 20.67
CA ILE A 9 -45.75 -36.77 19.76
C ILE A 9 -44.31 -36.58 20.25
N CYS A 10 -43.33 -37.15 19.52
CA CYS A 10 -41.93 -36.86 19.70
C CYS A 10 -41.61 -35.53 19.02
N PHE A 11 -41.38 -34.48 19.82
CA PHE A 11 -40.81 -33.22 19.33
C PHE A 11 -39.28 -33.41 19.14
N LEU A 12 -38.83 -33.53 17.88
CA LEU A 12 -37.44 -33.44 17.50
C LEU A 12 -37.04 -31.98 17.54
N LEU A 13 -36.37 -31.56 18.61
CA LEU A 13 -35.67 -30.27 18.69
C LEU A 13 -34.42 -30.32 17.79
N VAL A 14 -34.53 -29.85 16.56
CA VAL A 14 -33.38 -29.56 15.70
C VAL A 14 -32.73 -28.26 16.21
N SER A 15 -31.68 -28.40 17.01
CA SER A 15 -30.83 -27.27 17.39
C SER A 15 -30.01 -26.82 16.18
N CYS A 16 -30.51 -25.79 15.46
CA CYS A 16 -29.70 -25.07 14.50
C CYS A 16 -28.59 -24.33 15.25
N ASN A 17 -27.40 -24.90 15.25
CA ASN A 17 -26.20 -24.15 15.60
C ASN A 17 -25.96 -23.08 14.50
N VAL A 18 -26.48 -21.89 14.72
CA VAL A 18 -26.10 -20.72 13.94
C VAL A 18 -24.66 -20.39 14.35
N PHE A 19 -23.70 -20.89 13.58
CA PHE A 19 -22.33 -20.36 13.63
C PHE A 19 -22.41 -18.91 13.19
N SER A 20 -22.52 -17.99 14.14
CA SER A 20 -22.24 -16.59 13.90
C SER A 20 -20.78 -16.52 13.44
N GLN A 21 -20.57 -16.38 12.13
CA GLN A 21 -19.27 -15.91 11.62
C GLN A 21 -19.06 -14.52 12.26
N LYS A 22 -18.21 -14.47 13.29
CA LYS A 22 -17.68 -13.19 13.78
C LYS A 22 -17.09 -12.49 12.56
N GLU A 23 -17.72 -11.43 12.09
CA GLU A 23 -17.12 -10.55 11.09
C GLU A 23 -15.71 -10.23 11.58
N GLN A 24 -14.71 -10.63 10.80
CA GLN A 24 -13.32 -10.38 11.14
C GLN A 24 -13.14 -8.87 11.08
N LYS A 25 -12.99 -8.25 12.24
CA LYS A 25 -12.84 -6.80 12.37
C LYS A 25 -11.65 -6.35 11.53
N SER A 26 -11.88 -5.41 10.61
CA SER A 26 -10.81 -4.85 9.76
C SER A 26 -9.67 -4.31 10.60
N ALA A 27 -8.43 -4.62 10.21
CA ALA A 27 -7.23 -4.20 10.93
C ALA A 27 -6.81 -2.78 10.56
N PHE A 28 -6.94 -2.44 9.28
CA PHE A 28 -6.52 -1.15 8.73
C PHE A 28 -7.63 -0.47 7.94
N GLN A 29 -7.61 0.85 7.95
CA GLN A 29 -8.35 1.69 7.02
C GLN A 29 -7.38 2.40 6.10
N VAL A 30 -7.78 2.53 4.83
CA VAL A 30 -6.99 3.12 3.75
C VAL A 30 -7.77 4.24 3.10
N VAL A 31 -7.11 5.38 2.86
CA VAL A 31 -7.65 6.48 2.06
C VAL A 31 -6.65 6.81 0.95
N PRO A 32 -6.91 6.41 -0.31
CA PRO A 32 -6.06 6.75 -1.43
C PRO A 32 -6.11 8.26 -1.70
N LEU A 33 -4.98 8.93 -1.64
CA LEU A 33 -4.84 10.33 -2.04
C LEU A 33 -4.48 10.45 -3.53
N GLY A 34 -3.85 9.42 -4.09
CA GLY A 34 -3.56 9.24 -5.49
C GLY A 34 -3.31 7.77 -5.80
N VAL A 35 -3.68 7.33 -7.00
CA VAL A 35 -3.71 5.91 -7.39
C VAL A 35 -3.02 5.61 -8.72
N LYS A 36 -2.49 6.65 -9.39
CA LYS A 36 -1.87 6.55 -10.71
C LYS A 36 -0.37 6.78 -10.63
N GLY A 37 0.34 6.25 -11.62
CA GLY A 37 1.72 6.61 -11.88
C GLY A 37 1.85 7.59 -13.05
N GLY A 38 2.94 8.33 -13.11
CA GLY A 38 3.31 9.17 -14.24
C GLY A 38 2.66 10.56 -14.24
N ILE A 39 1.87 10.89 -15.28
CA ILE A 39 1.59 12.26 -15.71
C ILE A 39 0.30 12.91 -15.16
N ASP A 40 -0.45 12.27 -14.29
CA ASP A 40 -1.68 12.86 -13.72
C ASP A 40 -1.38 13.45 -12.32
N GLU A 41 -0.86 14.68 -12.28
CA GLU A 41 -0.36 15.35 -11.08
C GLU A 41 -1.43 15.47 -9.97
N LYS A 42 -2.70 15.34 -10.32
CA LYS A 42 -3.81 15.36 -9.35
C LYS A 42 -4.07 14.00 -8.70
N ASN A 43 -3.36 12.95 -9.15
CA ASN A 43 -3.70 11.58 -8.76
C ASN A 43 -2.48 10.63 -8.70
N LEU A 44 -1.29 11.18 -8.42
CA LEU A 44 -0.04 10.43 -8.30
C LEU A 44 0.00 9.60 -7.00
N SER A 45 0.75 8.51 -7.01
CA SER A 45 0.82 7.51 -5.92
C SER A 45 0.96 8.13 -4.53
N ALA A 46 -0.08 7.97 -3.70
CA ALA A 46 -0.09 8.34 -2.29
C ALA A 46 -1.28 7.66 -1.58
N TYR A 47 -1.01 6.98 -0.46
CA TYR A 47 -2.05 6.25 0.28
C TYR A 47 -1.93 6.53 1.77
N LEU A 48 -3.01 6.95 2.40
CA LEU A 48 -3.08 7.03 3.87
C LEU A 48 -3.47 5.67 4.43
N LEU A 49 -2.67 5.14 5.33
CA LEU A 49 -2.94 3.89 6.06
C LEU A 49 -2.96 4.18 7.56
N ALA A 50 -3.98 3.71 8.26
CA ALA A 50 -4.07 3.79 9.71
C ALA A 50 -4.72 2.53 10.30
N PRO A 51 -4.51 2.22 11.59
CA PRO A 51 -5.34 1.26 12.29
C PRO A 51 -6.82 1.67 12.23
N THR A 52 -7.71 0.71 12.08
CA THR A 52 -9.16 0.98 12.01
C THR A 52 -9.64 1.75 13.24
N ASN A 53 -10.53 2.73 13.03
CA ASN A 53 -11.07 3.61 14.06
C ASN A 53 -10.08 4.59 14.71
N THR A 54 -8.89 4.81 14.13
CA THR A 54 -7.98 5.88 14.53
C THR A 54 -7.92 6.98 13.47
N LYS A 55 -7.21 8.08 13.78
CA LYS A 55 -6.87 9.14 12.84
C LYS A 55 -5.35 9.27 12.66
N ASP A 56 -4.61 8.24 13.03
CA ASP A 56 -3.16 8.23 13.06
C ASP A 56 -2.64 7.58 11.77
N TYR A 57 -2.74 8.34 10.67
CA TYR A 57 -2.35 7.88 9.35
C TYR A 57 -0.84 8.02 9.11
N ILE A 58 -0.24 7.01 8.50
CA ILE A 58 1.02 7.14 7.77
C ILE A 58 0.71 7.29 6.29
N CYS A 59 1.43 8.16 5.59
CA CYS A 59 1.32 8.30 4.14
C CYS A 59 2.35 7.39 3.46
N LEU A 60 1.88 6.47 2.64
CA LEU A 60 2.68 5.56 1.82
C LEU A 60 2.87 6.24 0.47
N ASP A 61 4.07 6.68 0.19
CA ASP A 61 4.40 7.67 -0.81
C ASP A 61 3.58 8.98 -0.70
N ALA A 62 3.94 9.98 -1.45
CA ALA A 62 3.35 11.30 -1.35
C ALA A 62 3.40 12.06 -2.69
N GLY A 63 3.05 11.39 -3.79
CA GLY A 63 2.97 12.02 -5.12
C GLY A 63 1.88 13.10 -5.17
N THR A 64 0.66 12.78 -4.74
CA THR A 64 -0.43 13.75 -4.61
C THR A 64 -0.95 13.76 -3.17
N VAL A 65 -0.82 14.89 -2.47
CA VAL A 65 -1.28 15.02 -1.08
C VAL A 65 -2.51 15.92 -0.99
N ASN A 66 -2.38 17.22 -1.27
CA ASN A 66 -3.45 18.21 -1.04
C ASN A 66 -4.72 17.89 -1.85
N ALA A 67 -4.61 17.69 -3.17
CA ALA A 67 -5.75 17.39 -4.03
C ALA A 67 -6.43 16.05 -3.65
N GLY A 68 -5.65 15.07 -3.17
CA GLY A 68 -6.18 13.81 -2.66
C GLY A 68 -6.98 13.97 -1.36
N ILE A 69 -6.51 14.81 -0.43
CA ILE A 69 -7.24 15.15 0.79
C ILE A 69 -8.53 15.90 0.46
N GLU A 70 -8.49 16.88 -0.45
CA GLU A 70 -9.68 17.59 -0.93
C GLU A 70 -10.72 16.60 -1.48
N LYS A 71 -10.26 15.65 -2.31
CA LYS A 71 -11.13 14.61 -2.85
C LYS A 71 -11.74 13.70 -1.77
N ALA A 72 -11.00 13.39 -0.73
CA ALA A 72 -11.50 12.63 0.42
C ALA A 72 -12.52 13.41 1.25
N ILE A 73 -12.38 14.73 1.36
CA ILE A 73 -13.36 15.62 2.00
C ILE A 73 -14.64 15.69 1.15
N GLU A 74 -14.55 15.86 -0.17
CA GLU A 74 -15.68 15.81 -1.09
C GLU A 74 -16.47 14.49 -0.95
N ASN A 75 -15.77 13.37 -0.83
CA ASN A 75 -16.34 12.04 -0.61
C ASN A 75 -16.79 11.80 0.86
N LYS A 76 -16.75 12.83 1.72
CA LYS A 76 -17.18 12.78 3.14
C LYS A 76 -16.38 11.79 4.02
N VAL A 77 -15.19 11.40 3.59
CA VAL A 77 -14.25 10.55 4.38
C VAL A 77 -13.70 11.36 5.55
N PHE A 78 -13.31 12.60 5.29
CA PHE A 78 -12.92 13.55 6.33
C PHE A 78 -13.97 14.65 6.47
N LYS A 79 -14.23 15.09 7.72
CA LYS A 79 -15.20 16.15 8.06
C LYS A 79 -14.50 17.38 8.67
N VAL A 80 -13.26 17.58 8.28
CA VAL A 80 -12.38 18.66 8.75
C VAL A 80 -11.68 19.31 7.55
N SER A 81 -10.98 20.41 7.74
CA SER A 81 -10.26 21.10 6.66
C SER A 81 -9.09 20.27 6.13
N THR A 82 -8.67 20.54 4.89
CA THR A 82 -7.47 19.94 4.27
C THR A 82 -6.24 20.16 5.14
N SER A 83 -6.06 21.39 5.68
CA SER A 83 -4.96 21.73 6.58
C SER A 83 -5.00 20.90 7.87
N GLU A 84 -6.16 20.59 8.41
CA GLU A 84 -6.26 19.76 9.61
C GLU A 84 -5.89 18.31 9.32
N VAL A 85 -6.33 17.73 8.20
CA VAL A 85 -5.91 16.38 7.80
C VAL A 85 -4.40 16.33 7.58
N LEU A 86 -3.85 17.26 6.79
CA LEU A 86 -2.42 17.34 6.51
C LEU A 86 -1.61 17.42 7.80
N ARG A 87 -1.95 18.33 8.70
CA ARG A 87 -1.12 18.67 9.86
C ARG A 87 -1.35 17.77 11.08
N LYS A 88 -2.56 17.21 11.26
CA LYS A 88 -2.90 16.47 12.49
C LYS A 88 -3.11 14.99 12.24
N TYR A 89 -3.67 14.58 11.07
CA TYR A 89 -3.99 13.18 10.82
C TYR A 89 -2.83 12.43 10.19
N ILE A 90 -2.07 13.06 9.27
CA ILE A 90 -0.85 12.47 8.72
C ILE A 90 0.26 12.59 9.76
N LYS A 91 0.73 11.45 10.29
CA LYS A 91 1.76 11.38 11.33
C LYS A 91 3.18 11.33 10.78
N GLY A 92 3.33 10.91 9.53
CA GLY A 92 4.62 10.82 8.84
C GLY A 92 4.45 10.30 7.43
N TYR A 93 5.57 10.13 6.75
CA TYR A 93 5.64 9.65 5.37
C TYR A 93 6.60 8.47 5.28
N LEU A 94 6.21 7.41 4.58
CA LEU A 94 7.06 6.32 4.15
C LEU A 94 7.29 6.49 2.65
N ILE A 95 8.50 6.84 2.22
CA ILE A 95 8.83 7.12 0.83
C ILE A 95 9.60 5.94 0.24
N SER A 96 8.99 5.31 -0.77
CA SER A 96 9.54 4.11 -1.40
C SER A 96 10.77 4.41 -2.25
N HIS A 97 10.74 5.51 -3.00
CA HIS A 97 11.83 6.00 -3.81
C HIS A 97 11.61 7.48 -4.21
N ALA A 98 12.65 8.12 -4.76
CA ALA A 98 12.66 9.56 -4.93
C ALA A 98 12.15 10.06 -6.30
N HIS A 99 11.39 9.27 -7.07
CA HIS A 99 10.75 9.76 -8.29
C HIS A 99 9.66 10.78 -7.96
N LEU A 100 9.49 11.79 -8.86
CA LEU A 100 8.57 12.90 -8.61
C LEU A 100 7.12 12.48 -8.39
N ASP A 101 6.66 11.45 -9.07
CA ASP A 101 5.29 10.93 -8.90
C ASP A 101 5.07 10.17 -7.58
N HIS A 102 6.13 10.07 -6.75
CA HIS A 102 6.08 9.54 -5.38
C HIS A 102 6.40 10.57 -4.30
N VAL A 103 7.01 11.72 -4.64
CA VAL A 103 7.47 12.71 -3.63
C VAL A 103 6.99 14.12 -3.86
N SER A 104 6.45 14.49 -5.02
CA SER A 104 6.12 15.88 -5.36
C SER A 104 5.13 16.52 -4.37
N GLY A 105 4.14 15.78 -3.90
CA GLY A 105 3.19 16.26 -2.91
C GLY A 105 3.83 16.52 -1.54
N LEU A 106 4.79 15.70 -1.08
CA LEU A 106 5.57 15.97 0.12
C LEU A 106 6.33 17.29 -0.01
N ILE A 107 7.03 17.48 -1.13
CA ILE A 107 7.86 18.65 -1.38
C ILE A 107 6.98 19.91 -1.39
N ILE A 108 5.96 19.94 -2.24
CA ILE A 108 5.11 21.12 -2.46
C ILE A 108 4.34 21.51 -1.19
N ASN A 109 3.88 20.54 -0.38
CA ASN A 109 3.12 20.82 0.83
C ASN A 109 3.99 21.09 2.07
N SER A 110 5.31 20.91 2.00
CA SER A 110 6.21 21.08 3.13
C SER A 110 6.11 22.46 3.84
N PRO A 111 5.88 23.60 3.16
CA PRO A 111 5.70 24.89 3.83
C PRO A 111 4.46 24.92 4.74
N ALA A 112 3.37 24.28 4.33
CA ALA A 112 2.09 24.30 5.05
C ALA A 112 1.94 23.16 6.08
N ASP A 113 2.80 22.16 6.01
CA ASP A 113 2.74 20.97 6.86
C ASP A 113 3.20 21.25 8.31
N SER A 114 3.00 20.28 9.21
CA SER A 114 3.53 20.27 10.56
C SER A 114 4.81 19.43 10.65
N SER A 115 5.54 19.57 11.78
CA SER A 115 6.70 18.71 12.03
C SER A 115 6.29 17.25 12.17
N LYS A 116 7.01 16.37 11.47
CA LYS A 116 6.81 14.92 11.47
C LYS A 116 8.03 14.17 10.89
N THR A 117 8.02 12.86 10.99
CA THR A 117 9.10 12.03 10.48
C THR A 117 8.83 11.60 9.02
N VAL A 118 9.86 11.67 8.19
CA VAL A 118 9.94 11.08 6.86
C VAL A 118 10.88 9.89 6.93
N TYR A 119 10.37 8.72 6.59
CA TYR A 119 11.09 7.45 6.62
C TYR A 119 11.41 7.03 5.19
N ALA A 120 12.65 6.67 4.93
CA ALA A 120 13.10 6.11 3.66
C ALA A 120 14.36 5.27 3.87
N THR A 121 14.75 4.45 2.90
CA THR A 121 16.09 3.84 2.89
C THR A 121 17.16 4.89 2.65
N ASN A 122 18.42 4.58 3.01
CA ASN A 122 19.53 5.53 2.90
C ASN A 122 19.63 6.17 1.51
N LYS A 123 19.56 5.36 0.47
CA LYS A 123 19.67 5.86 -0.93
C LYS A 123 18.57 6.83 -1.30
N CYS A 124 17.33 6.52 -0.93
CA CYS A 124 16.20 7.41 -1.18
C CYS A 124 16.34 8.72 -0.38
N MET A 125 16.77 8.64 0.88
CA MET A 125 16.99 9.81 1.74
C MET A 125 18.07 10.73 1.17
N GLU A 126 19.23 10.19 0.77
CA GLU A 126 20.30 10.94 0.11
C GLU A 126 19.81 11.68 -1.14
N LEU A 127 18.97 11.06 -1.96
CA LEU A 127 18.40 11.70 -3.14
C LEU A 127 17.46 12.85 -2.78
N MET A 128 16.62 12.68 -1.74
CA MET A 128 15.73 13.75 -1.28
C MET A 128 16.50 14.94 -0.71
N GLU A 129 17.54 14.69 0.10
CA GLU A 129 18.39 15.72 0.67
C GLU A 129 19.21 16.48 -0.39
N ASN A 130 19.79 15.75 -1.34
CA ASN A 130 20.69 16.35 -2.32
C ASN A 130 19.95 17.06 -3.48
N HIS A 131 18.74 16.61 -3.82
CA HIS A 131 18.07 17.08 -5.02
C HIS A 131 16.78 17.87 -4.76
N TYR A 132 16.15 17.71 -3.60
CA TYR A 132 14.88 18.39 -3.32
C TYR A 132 14.98 19.36 -2.15
N PHE A 133 15.38 18.91 -0.96
CA PHE A 133 15.45 19.74 0.25
C PHE A 133 16.87 20.30 0.47
N ASN A 134 17.33 21.20 -0.42
CA ASN A 134 18.74 21.59 -0.49
C ASN A 134 18.97 23.11 -0.63
N ASP A 135 17.93 23.96 -0.44
CA ASP A 135 17.94 25.41 -0.62
C ASP A 135 18.30 25.89 -2.04
N GLN A 136 18.41 24.99 -3.01
CA GLN A 136 18.63 25.32 -4.43
C GLN A 136 17.39 25.03 -5.27
N THR A 137 16.78 23.85 -5.10
CA THR A 137 15.53 23.46 -5.76
C THR A 137 14.32 23.75 -4.89
N TRP A 138 14.42 23.50 -3.59
CA TRP A 138 13.39 23.78 -2.59
C TRP A 138 14.06 24.06 -1.25
N ALA A 139 13.41 24.85 -0.37
CA ALA A 139 13.93 25.12 0.97
C ALA A 139 14.15 23.80 1.73
N ASN A 140 15.23 23.72 2.49
CA ASN A 140 15.54 22.53 3.26
C ASN A 140 14.63 22.41 4.50
N PHE A 141 13.47 21.76 4.36
CA PHE A 141 12.56 21.47 5.45
C PHE A 141 13.00 20.29 6.32
N GLY A 142 14.05 19.57 5.95
CA GLY A 142 14.65 18.48 6.73
C GLY A 142 15.45 18.97 7.94
N ASP A 143 16.02 18.03 8.66
CA ASP A 143 16.95 18.24 9.78
C ASP A 143 18.41 17.86 9.42
N ALA A 144 18.64 17.42 8.19
CA ALA A 144 19.95 17.08 7.63
C ALA A 144 20.06 17.56 6.17
N GLY A 145 21.21 17.28 5.52
CA GLY A 145 21.46 17.60 4.11
C GLY A 145 22.09 18.98 3.90
N VAL A 146 22.05 19.42 2.64
CA VAL A 146 22.68 20.67 2.19
C VAL A 146 21.78 21.87 2.46
N GLY A 147 22.40 23.06 2.73
CA GLY A 147 21.70 24.31 3.00
C GLY A 147 21.35 24.51 4.47
N PHE A 148 20.39 25.41 4.76
CA PHE A 148 19.96 25.71 6.13
C PHE A 148 18.77 24.82 6.52
N PRO A 149 18.94 23.82 7.42
CA PRO A 149 17.89 22.92 7.80
C PRO A 149 16.85 23.60 8.69
N LEU A 150 15.61 23.71 8.19
CA LEU A 150 14.47 24.27 8.91
C LEU A 150 13.92 23.32 9.98
N LYS A 151 14.36 22.07 10.02
CA LYS A 151 14.05 21.02 11.02
C LYS A 151 12.54 20.79 11.22
N LYS A 152 11.77 20.96 10.16
CA LYS A 152 10.35 20.61 10.17
C LYS A 152 10.15 19.12 10.02
N TYR A 153 10.90 18.50 9.10
CA TYR A 153 10.91 17.04 8.93
C TYR A 153 12.13 16.43 9.61
N HIS A 154 11.88 15.40 10.40
CA HIS A 154 12.93 14.51 10.87
C HIS A 154 13.14 13.41 9.83
N PHE A 155 14.34 13.35 9.24
CA PHE A 155 14.72 12.34 8.26
C PHE A 155 15.24 11.11 8.98
N GLN A 156 14.45 10.04 8.95
CA GLN A 156 14.81 8.77 9.59
C GLN A 156 15.09 7.70 8.55
N THR A 157 16.37 7.34 8.43
CA THR A 157 16.81 6.24 7.58
C THR A 157 16.35 4.90 8.15
N LEU A 158 15.71 4.08 7.29
CA LEU A 158 15.32 2.71 7.61
C LEU A 158 16.45 1.74 7.25
N THR A 159 16.80 0.90 8.21
CA THR A 159 17.67 -0.25 7.97
C THR A 159 16.84 -1.40 7.39
N ILE A 160 17.35 -2.06 6.36
CA ILE A 160 16.68 -3.22 5.76
C ILE A 160 16.52 -4.33 6.82
N ASP A 161 15.37 -4.98 6.84
CA ASP A 161 14.99 -6.06 7.76
C ASP A 161 14.87 -5.66 9.25
N GLU A 162 15.05 -4.40 9.62
CA GLU A 162 14.85 -3.93 10.99
C GLU A 162 13.43 -3.36 11.19
N GLU A 163 12.78 -3.74 12.30
CA GLU A 163 11.46 -3.20 12.67
C GLU A 163 11.63 -1.84 13.34
N THR A 164 11.10 -0.79 12.71
CA THR A 164 11.19 0.60 13.18
C THR A 164 9.82 1.11 13.62
N PRO A 165 9.65 1.69 14.83
CA PRO A 165 8.41 2.33 15.24
C PRO A 165 8.06 3.54 14.37
N ILE A 166 6.78 3.67 13.99
CA ILE A 166 6.26 4.87 13.31
C ILE A 166 5.78 5.87 14.37
N THR A 167 6.47 6.98 14.45
CA THR A 167 6.24 8.03 15.48
C THR A 167 4.77 8.48 15.51
N ASN A 168 4.21 8.63 16.71
CA ASN A 168 2.82 9.04 16.97
C ASN A 168 1.76 8.08 16.40
N THR A 169 2.10 6.80 16.25
CA THR A 169 1.17 5.73 15.90
C THR A 169 1.42 4.49 16.76
N THR A 170 0.56 3.47 16.66
CA THR A 170 0.81 2.13 17.24
C THR A 170 1.47 1.19 16.24
N MET A 171 1.85 1.69 15.07
CA MET A 171 2.40 0.91 13.98
C MET A 171 3.91 0.87 14.01
N THR A 172 4.46 -0.20 13.43
CA THR A 172 5.88 -0.33 13.10
C THR A 172 6.03 -0.62 11.61
N VAL A 173 7.21 -0.40 11.06
CA VAL A 173 7.53 -0.69 9.67
C VAL A 173 8.83 -1.47 9.55
N LYS A 174 8.88 -2.41 8.60
CA LYS A 174 10.09 -3.06 8.12
C LYS A 174 10.24 -2.80 6.63
N ALA A 175 11.43 -2.39 6.20
CA ALA A 175 11.75 -2.09 4.81
C ALA A 175 12.41 -3.28 4.10
N PHE A 176 12.04 -3.49 2.82
CA PHE A 176 12.67 -4.47 1.94
C PHE A 176 13.07 -3.81 0.62
N PRO A 177 14.25 -4.15 0.06
CA PRO A 177 14.68 -3.58 -1.21
C PRO A 177 13.87 -4.14 -2.38
N LEU A 178 13.60 -3.31 -3.37
CA LEU A 178 12.99 -3.67 -4.65
C LEU A 178 13.91 -3.28 -5.80
N SER A 179 13.74 -3.91 -6.96
CA SER A 179 14.40 -3.51 -8.22
C SER A 179 13.45 -2.66 -9.04
N HIS A 180 13.94 -1.50 -9.47
CA HIS A 180 13.17 -0.56 -10.30
C HIS A 180 14.08 0.04 -11.36
N VAL A 181 14.41 -0.74 -12.36
CA VAL A 181 15.37 -0.50 -13.44
C VAL A 181 16.72 0.08 -12.97
N ASN A 182 17.77 -0.73 -13.02
CA ASN A 182 19.12 -0.28 -12.59
C ASN A 182 19.53 1.04 -13.30
N PRO A 183 20.03 2.08 -12.57
CA PRO A 183 20.51 2.05 -11.19
C PRO A 183 19.49 2.46 -10.11
N PHE A 184 18.22 2.61 -10.44
CA PHE A 184 17.21 3.04 -9.47
C PHE A 184 16.85 1.91 -8.50
N GLU A 185 16.57 2.30 -7.27
CA GLU A 185 16.13 1.42 -6.21
C GLU A 185 14.78 1.90 -5.68
N SER A 186 13.95 0.95 -5.31
CA SER A 186 12.68 1.21 -4.64
C SER A 186 12.57 0.35 -3.38
N THR A 187 11.54 0.58 -2.59
CA THR A 187 11.38 -0.05 -1.27
C THR A 187 9.97 -0.59 -1.11
N ALA A 188 9.84 -1.80 -0.57
CA ALA A 188 8.60 -2.30 -0.01
C ALA A 188 8.57 -2.06 1.50
N PHE A 189 7.40 -1.70 2.02
CA PHE A 189 7.14 -1.48 3.44
C PHE A 189 6.16 -2.52 3.97
N LEU A 190 6.59 -3.31 4.94
CA LEU A 190 5.72 -4.18 5.72
C LEU A 190 5.31 -3.44 6.99
N ILE A 191 4.07 -2.97 7.03
CA ILE A 191 3.53 -2.20 8.13
C ILE A 191 2.77 -3.15 9.07
N LYS A 192 3.08 -3.08 10.36
CA LYS A 192 2.50 -3.93 11.41
C LYS A 192 1.70 -3.08 12.38
N ASN A 193 0.54 -3.60 12.82
CA ASN A 193 -0.23 -3.10 13.94
C ASN A 193 -0.75 -4.29 14.76
N GLY A 194 -0.21 -4.48 15.96
CA GLY A 194 -0.47 -5.68 16.74
C GLY A 194 -0.01 -6.96 15.99
N ASN A 195 -0.93 -7.84 15.66
CA ASN A 195 -0.65 -9.08 14.93
C ASN A 195 -0.99 -9.00 13.44
N ASP A 196 -1.47 -7.86 12.97
CA ASP A 196 -1.93 -7.66 11.60
C ASP A 196 -0.92 -6.85 10.80
N TYR A 197 -0.79 -7.21 9.52
CA TYR A 197 0.18 -6.61 8.61
C TYR A 197 -0.48 -6.12 7.32
N ALA A 198 0.06 -5.05 6.75
CA ALA A 198 -0.20 -4.59 5.39
C ALA A 198 1.15 -4.44 4.67
N LEU A 199 1.22 -4.87 3.42
CA LEU A 199 2.42 -4.75 2.60
C LEU A 199 2.19 -3.74 1.50
N TYR A 200 3.03 -2.71 1.43
CA TYR A 200 3.04 -1.72 0.35
C TYR A 200 4.34 -1.86 -0.44
N LEU A 201 4.24 -2.06 -1.74
CA LEU A 201 5.38 -2.00 -2.63
C LEU A 201 5.37 -0.64 -3.35
N GLY A 202 6.53 0.02 -3.35
CA GLY A 202 6.82 1.05 -4.35
C GLY A 202 6.93 0.43 -5.75
N ASP A 203 7.37 1.21 -6.71
CA ASP A 203 7.54 0.73 -8.07
C ASP A 203 8.54 -0.42 -8.13
N THR A 204 8.25 -1.44 -8.92
CA THR A 204 9.09 -2.63 -9.06
C THR A 204 8.90 -3.32 -10.40
N GLY A 205 9.99 -3.77 -11.01
CA GLY A 205 9.96 -4.70 -12.12
C GLY A 205 9.95 -6.17 -11.63
N PRO A 206 9.59 -7.12 -12.51
CA PRO A 206 9.62 -8.54 -12.18
C PRO A 206 11.07 -9.03 -12.08
N ASP A 207 11.36 -9.90 -11.12
CA ASP A 207 12.73 -10.42 -10.89
C ASP A 207 13.38 -10.97 -12.16
N THR A 208 12.60 -11.62 -13.02
CA THR A 208 13.12 -12.20 -14.29
C THR A 208 13.62 -11.15 -15.29
N VAL A 209 12.99 -9.97 -15.36
CA VAL A 209 13.38 -8.86 -16.25
C VAL A 209 14.48 -8.02 -15.61
N GLU A 210 14.33 -7.72 -14.33
CA GLU A 210 15.30 -6.95 -13.55
C GLU A 210 16.60 -7.73 -13.24
N LYS A 211 16.60 -9.05 -13.49
CA LYS A 211 17.70 -9.97 -13.16
C LYS A 211 18.06 -9.89 -11.68
N SER A 212 17.05 -9.92 -10.84
CA SER A 212 17.16 -9.85 -9.39
C SER A 212 16.41 -11.00 -8.72
N ASP A 213 16.51 -11.09 -7.40
CA ASP A 213 15.77 -12.00 -6.54
C ASP A 213 15.04 -11.26 -5.40
N LYS A 214 14.90 -9.93 -5.53
CA LYS A 214 14.39 -9.07 -4.46
C LYS A 214 12.91 -9.34 -4.18
N LEU A 215 12.07 -9.53 -5.22
CA LEU A 215 10.67 -9.92 -5.02
C LEU A 215 10.57 -11.31 -4.41
N LYS A 216 11.36 -12.29 -4.87
CA LYS A 216 11.38 -13.62 -4.28
C LYS A 216 11.80 -13.59 -2.80
N ALA A 217 12.79 -12.79 -2.44
CA ALA A 217 13.20 -12.60 -1.05
C ALA A 217 12.08 -11.98 -0.20
N LEU A 218 11.39 -10.96 -0.72
CA LEU A 218 10.22 -10.35 -0.08
C LEU A 218 9.10 -11.39 0.11
N TRP A 219 8.78 -12.17 -0.93
CA TRP A 219 7.76 -13.22 -0.85
C TRP A 219 8.11 -14.27 0.20
N THR A 220 9.38 -14.67 0.29
CA THR A 220 9.85 -15.60 1.33
C THR A 220 9.63 -15.05 2.73
N ALA A 221 9.91 -13.77 2.94
CA ALA A 221 9.73 -13.13 4.24
C ALA A 221 8.24 -13.01 4.65
N VAL A 222 7.33 -12.78 3.70
CA VAL A 222 5.90 -12.55 4.02
C VAL A 222 5.02 -13.79 3.88
N ALA A 223 5.48 -14.87 3.25
CA ALA A 223 4.72 -16.11 3.09
C ALA A 223 4.17 -16.68 4.42
N PRO A 224 4.92 -16.71 5.53
CA PRO A 224 4.37 -17.14 6.82
C PRO A 224 3.22 -16.26 7.32
N LEU A 225 3.23 -14.96 7.01
CA LEU A 225 2.17 -14.02 7.39
C LEU A 225 0.89 -14.26 6.56
N VAL A 226 1.02 -14.68 5.31
CA VAL A 226 -0.10 -15.13 4.47
C VAL A 226 -0.70 -16.41 5.04
N GLN A 227 0.13 -17.45 5.31
CA GLN A 227 -0.29 -18.73 5.91
C GLN A 227 -1.07 -18.51 7.19
N ASN A 228 -0.59 -17.64 8.07
CA ASN A 228 -1.19 -17.34 9.38
C ASN A 228 -2.34 -16.32 9.30
N LYS A 229 -2.74 -15.85 8.09
CA LYS A 229 -3.79 -14.85 7.88
C LYS A 229 -3.53 -13.51 8.58
N GLN A 230 -2.27 -13.22 8.86
CA GLN A 230 -1.83 -11.98 9.49
C GLN A 230 -1.64 -10.86 8.47
N LEU A 231 -1.20 -11.17 7.25
CA LEU A 231 -1.13 -10.19 6.14
C LEU A 231 -2.54 -9.94 5.60
N LYS A 232 -3.01 -8.68 5.65
CA LYS A 232 -4.40 -8.30 5.30
C LYS A 232 -4.56 -7.85 3.85
N GLY A 233 -3.48 -7.45 3.21
CA GLY A 233 -3.47 -7.07 1.80
C GLY A 233 -2.09 -6.62 1.34
N ILE A 234 -1.90 -6.68 0.03
CA ILE A 234 -0.68 -6.25 -0.66
C ILE A 234 -1.06 -5.14 -1.64
N PHE A 235 -0.40 -3.98 -1.52
CA PHE A 235 -0.41 -2.91 -2.51
C PHE A 235 0.74 -3.15 -3.47
N ILE A 236 0.42 -3.33 -4.74
CA ILE A 236 1.42 -3.63 -5.77
C ILE A 236 1.00 -3.01 -7.09
N GLU A 237 1.98 -2.50 -7.81
CA GLU A 237 1.77 -1.82 -9.06
C GLU A 237 1.40 -2.75 -10.22
N VAL A 238 0.65 -2.21 -11.19
CA VAL A 238 0.57 -2.71 -12.56
C VAL A 238 0.52 -1.52 -13.50
N SER A 239 1.68 -1.13 -14.03
CA SER A 239 1.80 0.07 -14.86
C SER A 239 1.40 -0.15 -16.32
N PHE A 240 1.56 -1.37 -16.84
CA PHE A 240 1.39 -1.67 -18.25
C PHE A 240 0.51 -2.90 -18.53
N PRO A 241 -0.21 -2.92 -19.69
CA PRO A 241 -0.85 -4.13 -20.17
C PRO A 241 0.20 -5.14 -20.71
N ASN A 242 -0.20 -6.40 -20.88
CA ASN A 242 0.68 -7.50 -21.25
C ASN A 242 1.40 -7.33 -22.59
N GLU A 243 0.90 -6.47 -23.46
CA GLU A 243 1.50 -6.18 -24.78
C GLU A 243 2.71 -5.24 -24.70
N GLN A 244 2.99 -4.67 -23.54
CA GLN A 244 4.18 -3.85 -23.35
C GLN A 244 5.42 -4.75 -23.45
N PRO A 245 6.36 -4.47 -24.38
CA PRO A 245 7.59 -5.27 -24.49
C PRO A 245 8.49 -5.09 -23.27
N ASP A 246 9.17 -6.15 -22.84
CA ASP A 246 10.01 -6.16 -21.64
C ASP A 246 11.03 -5.02 -21.59
N LYS A 247 11.69 -4.72 -22.71
CA LYS A 247 12.67 -3.62 -22.83
C LYS A 247 12.10 -2.23 -22.57
N PHE A 248 10.77 -2.09 -22.52
CA PHE A 248 10.06 -0.84 -22.27
C PHE A 248 9.20 -0.90 -21.01
N LEU A 249 9.47 -1.84 -20.10
CA LEU A 249 8.81 -1.88 -18.80
C LEU A 249 9.35 -0.83 -17.84
N PHE A 250 10.60 -0.42 -18.01
CA PHE A 250 11.23 0.61 -17.17
C PHE A 250 11.11 0.32 -15.67
N GLY A 251 11.28 -0.95 -15.28
CA GLY A 251 11.20 -1.37 -13.89
C GLY A 251 9.78 -1.45 -13.34
N HIS A 252 8.79 -1.76 -14.19
CA HIS A 252 7.39 -1.91 -13.80
C HIS A 252 6.80 -3.26 -14.21
N LEU A 253 5.62 -3.57 -13.66
CA LEU A 253 4.88 -4.79 -13.90
C LEU A 253 3.82 -4.66 -15.01
N THR A 254 3.57 -5.78 -15.70
CA THR A 254 2.36 -6.04 -16.44
C THR A 254 1.43 -6.95 -15.64
N SER A 255 0.19 -7.13 -16.11
CA SER A 255 -0.77 -8.08 -15.50
C SER A 255 -0.20 -9.50 -15.38
N ASN A 256 0.47 -9.99 -16.44
CA ASN A 256 1.09 -11.33 -16.43
C ASN A 256 2.24 -11.43 -15.43
N TYR A 257 3.09 -10.41 -15.34
CA TYR A 257 4.21 -10.43 -14.40
C TYR A 257 3.74 -10.34 -12.96
N LEU A 258 2.71 -9.53 -12.67
CA LEU A 258 2.09 -9.54 -11.34
C LEU A 258 1.63 -10.95 -10.94
N LEU A 259 0.86 -11.64 -11.82
CA LEU A 259 0.35 -12.97 -11.50
C LEU A 259 1.48 -13.99 -11.34
N LYS A 260 2.52 -13.94 -12.18
CA LYS A 260 3.72 -14.80 -12.03
C LYS A 260 4.39 -14.61 -10.66
N GLU A 261 4.58 -13.37 -10.23
CA GLU A 261 5.18 -13.07 -8.93
C GLU A 261 4.28 -13.56 -7.77
N LEU A 262 2.95 -13.43 -7.90
CA LEU A 262 2.02 -13.94 -6.90
C LEU A 262 1.93 -15.48 -6.88
N HIS A 263 2.17 -16.16 -8.00
CA HIS A 263 2.35 -17.63 -8.01
C HIS A 263 3.59 -18.03 -7.18
N VAL A 264 4.71 -17.29 -7.27
CA VAL A 264 5.86 -17.54 -6.41
C VAL A 264 5.48 -17.38 -4.92
N LEU A 265 4.69 -16.36 -4.58
CA LEU A 265 4.20 -16.21 -3.21
C LEU A 265 3.30 -17.37 -2.78
N GLU A 266 2.39 -17.84 -3.65
CA GLU A 266 1.52 -18.99 -3.35
C GLU A 266 2.32 -20.28 -3.16
N GLU A 267 3.33 -20.54 -4.00
CA GLU A 267 4.22 -21.70 -3.84
C GLU A 267 4.90 -21.70 -2.45
N LEU A 268 5.33 -20.53 -1.97
CA LEU A 268 5.96 -20.36 -0.67
C LEU A 268 4.96 -20.42 0.50
N ALA A 269 3.76 -19.85 0.31
CA ALA A 269 2.73 -19.78 1.34
C ALA A 269 1.82 -21.01 1.41
N GLY A 270 1.89 -21.89 0.39
CA GLY A 270 1.09 -23.09 0.27
C GLY A 270 -0.09 -22.94 -0.68
N LYS A 271 -0.51 -24.05 -1.26
CA LYS A 271 -1.59 -24.10 -2.25
C LYS A 271 -2.88 -23.46 -1.73
N ASP A 272 -3.56 -22.73 -2.59
CA ASP A 272 -4.81 -21.99 -2.33
C ASP A 272 -4.70 -20.92 -1.22
N SER A 273 -3.50 -20.59 -0.73
CA SER A 273 -3.28 -19.60 0.33
C SER A 273 -3.67 -18.17 -0.08
N LEU A 274 -3.65 -17.89 -1.38
CA LEU A 274 -4.03 -16.59 -1.94
C LEU A 274 -5.49 -16.51 -2.41
N LYS A 275 -6.27 -17.57 -2.29
CA LYS A 275 -7.70 -17.55 -2.66
C LYS A 275 -8.49 -16.55 -1.81
N GLY A 276 -9.08 -15.55 -2.46
CA GLY A 276 -9.78 -14.44 -1.80
C GLY A 276 -8.87 -13.41 -1.14
N PHE A 277 -7.53 -13.55 -1.26
CA PHE A 277 -6.58 -12.61 -0.70
C PHE A 277 -6.65 -11.24 -1.40
N LYS A 278 -6.57 -10.15 -0.63
CA LYS A 278 -6.72 -8.78 -1.14
C LYS A 278 -5.43 -8.30 -1.80
N ILE A 279 -5.49 -8.05 -3.11
CA ILE A 279 -4.44 -7.36 -3.89
C ILE A 279 -4.97 -6.00 -4.30
N ILE A 280 -4.29 -4.95 -3.87
CA ILE A 280 -4.61 -3.56 -4.15
C ILE A 280 -3.71 -3.10 -5.30
N ILE A 281 -4.31 -2.88 -6.47
CA ILE A 281 -3.55 -2.45 -7.65
C ILE A 281 -3.24 -0.97 -7.55
N THR A 282 -1.95 -0.64 -7.55
CA THR A 282 -1.44 0.72 -7.49
C THR A 282 -0.85 1.15 -8.84
N HIS A 283 -0.48 2.41 -8.96
CA HIS A 283 0.38 2.98 -10.02
C HIS A 283 -0.10 2.70 -11.46
N LEU A 284 -1.42 2.63 -11.69
CA LEU A 284 -1.96 2.47 -13.04
C LEU A 284 -1.62 3.67 -13.93
N LYS A 285 -0.87 3.45 -15.02
CA LYS A 285 -0.43 4.53 -15.92
C LYS A 285 -1.45 4.85 -17.02
N PRO A 286 -1.73 6.14 -17.29
CA PRO A 286 -2.48 6.55 -18.49
C PRO A 286 -1.80 6.07 -19.78
N PRO A 287 -2.54 5.95 -20.92
CA PRO A 287 -3.92 6.39 -21.10
C PRO A 287 -4.97 5.42 -20.57
N THR A 288 -6.20 5.92 -20.42
CA THR A 288 -7.34 5.13 -19.88
C THR A 288 -7.53 3.77 -20.57
N LYS A 289 -7.29 3.68 -21.88
CA LYS A 289 -7.39 2.41 -22.63
C LYS A 289 -6.46 1.33 -22.07
N ASN A 290 -5.26 1.70 -21.62
CA ASN A 290 -4.32 0.75 -21.00
C ASN A 290 -4.84 0.29 -19.64
N ILE A 291 -5.40 1.20 -18.85
CA ILE A 291 -6.01 0.89 -17.54
C ILE A 291 -7.17 -0.09 -17.69
N VAL A 292 -8.05 0.13 -18.69
CA VAL A 292 -9.16 -0.79 -18.99
C VAL A 292 -8.61 -2.17 -19.35
N LYS A 293 -7.61 -2.23 -20.22
CA LYS A 293 -6.99 -3.48 -20.66
C LYS A 293 -6.32 -4.24 -19.52
N ILE A 294 -5.58 -3.56 -18.63
CA ILE A 294 -5.01 -4.16 -17.42
C ILE A 294 -6.10 -4.81 -16.57
N LYS A 295 -7.21 -4.11 -16.34
CA LYS A 295 -8.34 -4.62 -15.55
C LYS A 295 -8.98 -5.88 -16.19
N GLU A 296 -9.15 -5.88 -17.52
CA GLU A 296 -9.66 -7.03 -18.27
C GLU A 296 -8.71 -8.22 -18.19
N GLN A 297 -7.40 -8.01 -18.36
CA GLN A 297 -6.38 -9.03 -18.28
C GLN A 297 -6.32 -9.65 -16.88
N LEU A 298 -6.25 -8.84 -15.83
CA LEU A 298 -6.26 -9.32 -14.45
C LEU A 298 -7.56 -10.07 -14.12
N LYS A 299 -8.71 -9.63 -14.63
CA LYS A 299 -9.98 -10.32 -14.42
C LYS A 299 -10.01 -11.70 -15.11
N SER A 300 -9.53 -11.78 -16.36
CA SER A 300 -9.59 -13.02 -17.16
C SER A 300 -8.52 -14.04 -16.79
N GLN A 301 -7.40 -13.61 -16.20
CA GLN A 301 -6.23 -14.44 -15.90
C GLN A 301 -6.05 -14.74 -14.40
N ASN A 302 -6.99 -14.35 -13.55
CA ASN A 302 -6.95 -14.52 -12.09
C ASN A 302 -7.24 -15.96 -11.67
N ASP A 303 -6.35 -16.87 -11.98
CA ASP A 303 -6.42 -18.30 -11.65
C ASP A 303 -6.15 -18.58 -10.16
N LEU A 304 -5.43 -17.69 -9.48
CA LEU A 304 -5.21 -17.70 -8.03
C LEU A 304 -6.48 -17.36 -7.19
N GLY A 305 -7.57 -16.91 -7.84
CA GLY A 305 -8.80 -16.52 -7.16
C GLY A 305 -8.64 -15.31 -6.23
N LEU A 306 -7.75 -14.38 -6.56
CA LEU A 306 -7.46 -13.17 -5.80
C LEU A 306 -8.67 -12.24 -5.71
N LYS A 307 -8.81 -11.52 -4.60
CA LYS A 307 -9.70 -10.36 -4.49
C LYS A 307 -8.96 -9.11 -4.93
N ILE A 308 -9.05 -8.78 -6.22
CA ILE A 308 -8.38 -7.61 -6.78
C ILE A 308 -9.19 -6.35 -6.47
N ILE A 309 -8.54 -5.34 -5.90
CA ILE A 309 -9.11 -4.05 -5.52
C ILE A 309 -8.44 -2.96 -6.37
N TYR A 310 -9.24 -2.18 -7.05
CA TYR A 310 -8.81 -0.97 -7.76
C TYR A 310 -9.22 0.24 -6.92
N PRO A 311 -8.29 0.83 -6.15
CA PRO A 311 -8.63 1.95 -5.28
C PRO A 311 -9.06 3.17 -6.09
N GLU A 312 -9.97 3.95 -5.51
CA GLU A 312 -10.42 5.21 -6.08
C GLU A 312 -9.96 6.38 -5.21
N GLN A 313 -9.43 7.43 -5.83
CA GLN A 313 -8.96 8.61 -5.13
C GLN A 313 -10.03 9.17 -4.18
N GLY A 314 -9.66 9.38 -2.92
CA GLY A 314 -10.53 9.95 -1.91
C GLY A 314 -11.64 9.02 -1.38
N LYS A 315 -11.67 7.74 -1.75
CA LYS A 315 -12.65 6.78 -1.22
C LYS A 315 -12.00 5.80 -0.24
N ARG A 316 -12.46 5.80 1.00
CA ARG A 316 -11.96 4.90 2.04
C ARG A 316 -12.37 3.45 1.77
N PHE A 317 -11.45 2.52 2.04
CA PHE A 317 -11.70 1.09 2.14
C PHE A 317 -10.96 0.49 3.33
N GLU A 318 -11.18 -0.79 3.62
CA GLU A 318 -10.62 -1.49 4.79
C GLU A 318 -9.93 -2.80 4.41
N LEU A 319 -8.88 -3.12 5.18
CA LEU A 319 -8.11 -4.36 5.07
C LEU A 319 -8.30 -5.24 6.31
#